data_c8aa5e2898cd5a83f0231fa220482206
#
_entry.id   c8aa5e2898cd5a83f0231fa220482206
#
_cell.length_a   1.000
_cell.length_b   1.000
_cell.length_c   1.000
_cell.angle_alpha   90.00
_cell.angle_beta   90.00
_cell.angle_gamma   90.00
#
_symmetry.space_group_name_H-M   'P 1'
#
loop_
_entity.id
_entity.type
_entity.pdbx_description
1 polymer ?
#
loop_
_entity_poly.entity_id
_entity_poly.type
_entity_poly.pdbx_seq_one_letter_code
_entity_poly.pdbx_strand_id
1 'polypeptide(L)'
;EPYIVYIDTVNRQIPQHHKLAGLKVKTSNLCSEITLPTGVDNEGNQRTAVCCLSSLNLDTYDQWKDDPQFVEDVMRFLDNVMTDFINRAPDEFAHAKYSAMRERSVGLGVMGLHSYFQQKNIPFGSVMSKVWNKKIFQNIQEKVDEASKTLADERGSCPDAAEYGMKERFSNKTAIAPTASISIICGGSSPGIEPIAANSYTHKTLSGSFNVRNKYLKKILQKYNKDTDEVWSGITTNQGSVSHLNFLTANEKDTF
;
A
#
# COMPACT_ATOMS: atom_id res chain seq x y z
N GLU A 1 4.45 -18.58 -3.40
CA GLU A 1 5.73 -17.97 -3.79
C GLU A 1 6.61 -19.04 -4.43
N PRO A 2 7.22 -18.83 -5.58
CA PRO A 2 8.04 -17.67 -5.92
C PRO A 2 7.31 -16.53 -6.65
N TYR A 3 7.91 -15.32 -6.59
CA TYR A 3 7.51 -14.16 -7.39
C TYR A 3 8.38 -14.03 -8.64
N ILE A 4 7.79 -13.48 -9.71
CA ILE A 4 8.51 -13.17 -10.96
C ILE A 4 8.34 -11.69 -11.24
N VAL A 5 9.46 -10.97 -11.39
CA VAL A 5 9.49 -9.55 -11.75
C VAL A 5 10.18 -9.38 -13.10
N TYR A 6 9.48 -8.77 -14.05
CA TYR A 6 10.02 -8.49 -15.38
C TYR A 6 10.85 -7.20 -15.34
N ILE A 7 12.15 -7.35 -15.19
CA ILE A 7 13.08 -6.25 -14.93
C ILE A 7 13.10 -5.20 -16.04
N ASP A 8 12.90 -5.59 -17.30
CA ASP A 8 12.81 -4.63 -18.42
C ASP A 8 11.58 -3.74 -18.31
N THR A 9 10.45 -4.31 -17.84
CA THR A 9 9.22 -3.54 -17.59
C THR A 9 9.43 -2.54 -16.46
N VAL A 10 10.06 -2.96 -15.37
CA VAL A 10 10.41 -2.10 -14.25
C VAL A 10 11.31 -0.94 -14.72
N ASN A 11 12.41 -1.23 -15.42
CA ASN A 11 13.36 -0.21 -15.85
C ASN A 11 12.78 0.76 -16.91
N ARG A 12 11.72 0.41 -17.61
CA ARG A 12 10.98 1.37 -18.46
C ARG A 12 10.20 2.40 -17.64
N GLN A 13 9.85 2.10 -16.39
CA GLN A 13 8.98 2.93 -15.55
C GLN A 13 9.71 3.68 -14.43
N ILE A 14 11.03 3.48 -14.24
CA ILE A 14 11.79 4.21 -13.22
C ILE A 14 11.76 5.72 -13.47
N PRO A 15 11.98 6.55 -12.43
CA PRO A 15 12.01 8.01 -12.53
C PRO A 15 12.94 8.49 -13.65
N GLN A 16 12.54 9.62 -14.30
CA GLN A 16 13.29 10.15 -15.45
C GLN A 16 14.74 10.50 -15.10
N HIS A 17 14.98 11.10 -13.92
CA HIS A 17 16.32 11.39 -13.47
C HIS A 17 17.17 10.14 -13.22
N HIS A 18 16.59 9.04 -12.76
CA HIS A 18 17.30 7.77 -12.67
C HIS A 18 17.68 7.21 -14.06
N LYS A 19 16.81 7.39 -15.07
CA LYS A 19 17.15 7.02 -16.47
C LYS A 19 18.30 7.84 -17.00
N LEU A 20 18.28 9.17 -16.77
CA LEU A 20 19.33 10.10 -17.20
C LEU A 20 20.67 9.80 -16.50
N ALA A 21 20.61 9.42 -15.22
CA ALA A 21 21.76 8.96 -14.44
C ALA A 21 22.25 7.55 -14.80
N GLY A 22 21.61 6.86 -15.73
CA GLY A 22 21.96 5.48 -16.12
C GLY A 22 21.72 4.44 -15.02
N LEU A 23 20.97 4.78 -13.97
CA LEU A 23 20.65 3.88 -12.88
C LEU A 23 19.68 2.78 -13.34
N LYS A 24 19.82 1.60 -12.75
CA LYS A 24 18.98 0.44 -13.08
C LYS A 24 18.54 -0.31 -11.83
N VAL A 25 17.29 -0.71 -11.84
CA VAL A 25 16.76 -1.72 -10.91
C VAL A 25 17.21 -3.09 -11.37
N LYS A 26 17.79 -3.88 -10.47
CA LYS A 26 18.31 -5.24 -10.76
C LYS A 26 17.57 -6.32 -9.99
N THR A 27 16.92 -5.97 -8.90
CA THR A 27 16.23 -6.89 -8.00
C THR A 27 15.06 -6.18 -7.33
N SER A 28 14.26 -6.94 -6.59
CA SER A 28 13.18 -6.46 -5.73
C SER A 28 13.30 -7.10 -4.35
N ASN A 29 12.49 -6.67 -3.39
CA ASN A 29 12.39 -7.27 -2.07
C ASN A 29 11.52 -8.54 -2.08
N LEU A 30 11.38 -9.20 -0.92
CA LEU A 30 10.62 -10.44 -0.75
C LEU A 30 9.16 -10.31 -1.25
N CYS A 31 8.51 -9.20 -0.98
CA CYS A 31 7.10 -8.97 -1.36
C CYS A 31 6.95 -8.31 -2.74
N SER A 32 8.04 -8.05 -3.45
CA SER A 32 8.10 -7.52 -4.83
C SER A 32 7.51 -6.11 -5.05
N GLU A 33 7.26 -5.34 -3.97
CA GLU A 33 6.75 -3.97 -4.07
C GLU A 33 7.84 -2.92 -4.19
N ILE A 34 9.11 -3.24 -3.91
CA ILE A 34 10.22 -2.29 -3.93
C ILE A 34 11.07 -2.52 -5.17
N THR A 35 11.17 -1.50 -6.01
CA THR A 35 11.98 -1.51 -7.25
C THR A 35 12.85 -0.26 -7.30
N LEU A 36 13.94 -0.30 -6.53
CA LEU A 36 14.92 0.78 -6.41
C LEU A 36 16.25 0.40 -7.10
N PRO A 37 17.03 1.41 -7.56
CA PRO A 37 18.33 1.15 -8.16
C PRO A 37 19.30 0.50 -7.18
N THR A 38 20.06 -0.49 -7.66
CA THR A 38 21.13 -1.17 -6.90
C THR A 38 22.35 -1.40 -7.76
N GLY A 39 23.49 -1.59 -7.12
CA GLY A 39 24.79 -1.76 -7.78
C GLY A 39 25.58 -0.47 -7.87
N VAL A 40 26.63 -0.43 -8.66
CA VAL A 40 27.52 0.71 -8.78
C VAL A 40 26.90 1.75 -9.71
N ASP A 41 26.86 3.00 -9.27
CA ASP A 41 26.42 4.15 -10.07
C ASP A 41 27.56 4.72 -10.93
N ASN A 42 27.26 5.76 -11.72
CA ASN A 42 28.25 6.37 -12.62
C ASN A 42 29.40 7.10 -11.91
N GLU A 43 29.25 7.38 -10.62
CA GLU A 43 30.30 7.98 -9.79
C GLU A 43 31.18 6.92 -9.11
N GLY A 44 30.88 5.64 -9.32
CA GLY A 44 31.59 4.51 -8.71
C GLY A 44 31.10 4.15 -7.31
N ASN A 45 30.00 4.74 -6.83
CA ASN A 45 29.44 4.47 -5.51
C ASN A 45 28.46 3.31 -5.55
N GLN A 46 28.52 2.44 -4.54
CA GLN A 46 27.58 1.34 -4.39
C GLN A 46 26.22 1.85 -3.91
N ARG A 47 25.15 1.54 -4.66
CA ARG A 47 23.75 1.77 -4.31
C ARG A 47 23.16 0.54 -3.64
N THR A 48 22.41 0.75 -2.57
CA THR A 48 21.66 -0.27 -1.83
C THR A 48 20.26 0.23 -1.56
N ALA A 49 19.24 -0.53 -1.94
CA ALA A 49 17.84 -0.13 -1.75
C ALA A 49 17.50 0.02 -0.26
N VAL A 50 16.87 1.14 0.09
CA VAL A 50 16.33 1.40 1.43
C VAL A 50 14.81 1.49 1.35
N CYS A 51 14.14 0.62 2.11
CA CYS A 51 12.69 0.50 2.14
C CYS A 51 12.12 1.33 3.30
N CYS A 52 11.43 2.44 2.97
CA CYS A 52 10.74 3.29 3.93
C CYS A 52 9.27 3.40 3.52
N LEU A 53 8.39 2.70 4.24
CA LEU A 53 7.00 2.49 3.84
C LEU A 53 6.00 3.03 4.85
N SER A 54 4.84 3.44 4.35
CA SER A 54 3.61 3.64 5.10
C SER A 54 2.40 3.22 4.25
N SER A 55 1.25 2.99 4.89
CA SER A 55 0.03 2.57 4.19
C SER A 55 -1.18 3.31 4.72
N LEU A 56 -1.88 4.02 3.84
CA LEU A 56 -3.13 4.70 4.14
C LEU A 56 -4.25 3.68 4.31
N ASN A 57 -5.11 3.86 5.31
CA ASN A 57 -6.25 2.97 5.52
C ASN A 57 -7.46 3.45 4.72
N LEU A 58 -7.77 2.75 3.62
CA LEU A 58 -8.93 3.06 2.78
C LEU A 58 -10.27 2.74 3.44
N ASP A 59 -10.28 1.96 4.52
CA ASP A 59 -11.48 1.74 5.32
C ASP A 59 -12.10 3.07 5.81
N THR A 60 -11.25 4.08 5.98
CA THR A 60 -11.64 5.44 6.38
C THR A 60 -11.45 6.48 5.26
N TYR A 61 -11.37 6.05 3.99
CA TYR A 61 -11.07 6.93 2.85
C TYR A 61 -11.97 8.17 2.78
N ASP A 62 -13.26 8.00 2.99
CA ASP A 62 -14.22 9.12 2.94
C ASP A 62 -13.99 10.19 4.02
N GLN A 63 -13.25 9.88 5.09
CA GLN A 63 -12.95 10.82 6.17
C GLN A 63 -11.77 11.73 5.85
N TRP A 64 -10.83 11.28 5.01
CA TRP A 64 -9.60 12.01 4.74
C TRP A 64 -9.35 12.35 3.26
N LYS A 65 -10.12 11.78 2.32
CA LYS A 65 -9.89 11.98 0.87
C LYS A 65 -9.89 13.44 0.43
N ASP A 66 -10.68 14.28 1.10
CA ASP A 66 -10.83 15.70 0.78
C ASP A 66 -9.95 16.61 1.67
N ASP A 67 -9.23 16.03 2.65
CA ASP A 67 -8.27 16.74 3.47
C ASP A 67 -6.96 16.97 2.67
N PRO A 68 -6.58 18.22 2.40
CA PRO A 68 -5.36 18.52 1.66
C PRO A 68 -4.09 18.19 2.43
N GLN A 69 -4.15 18.21 3.77
CA GLN A 69 -2.98 18.07 4.62
C GLN A 69 -2.64 16.61 4.94
N PHE A 70 -3.64 15.73 4.98
CA PHE A 70 -3.46 14.36 5.50
C PHE A 70 -2.37 13.57 4.78
N VAL A 71 -2.37 13.55 3.44
CA VAL A 71 -1.35 12.82 2.66
C VAL A 71 0.00 13.53 2.74
N GLU A 72 0.01 14.85 2.73
CA GLU A 72 1.24 15.64 2.89
C GLU A 72 1.92 15.34 4.23
N ASP A 73 1.17 15.30 5.33
CA ASP A 73 1.70 15.00 6.66
C ASP A 73 2.33 13.60 6.74
N VAL A 74 1.71 12.60 6.08
CA VAL A 74 2.29 11.25 6.00
C VAL A 74 3.58 11.25 5.17
N MET A 75 3.63 11.98 4.05
CA MET A 75 4.84 12.11 3.24
C MET A 75 5.94 12.85 4.01
N ARG A 76 5.59 13.88 4.75
CA ARG A 76 6.49 14.62 5.66
C ARG A 76 7.02 13.73 6.78
N PHE A 77 6.19 12.88 7.34
CA PHE A 77 6.61 11.87 8.33
C PHE A 77 7.63 10.90 7.73
N LEU A 78 7.37 10.37 6.53
CA LEU A 78 8.31 9.48 5.83
C LEU A 78 9.65 10.18 5.51
N ASP A 79 9.61 11.45 5.12
CA ASP A 79 10.82 12.26 4.92
C ASP A 79 11.64 12.43 6.22
N ASN A 80 10.94 12.60 7.34
CA ASN A 80 11.59 12.69 8.66
C ASN A 80 12.23 11.35 9.06
N VAL A 81 11.55 10.22 8.85
CA VAL A 81 12.09 8.88 9.10
C VAL A 81 13.34 8.64 8.24
N MET A 82 13.28 9.00 6.96
CA MET A 82 14.44 8.89 6.06
C MET A 82 15.60 9.77 6.53
N THR A 83 15.31 10.98 6.98
CA THR A 83 16.32 11.91 7.52
C THR A 83 16.96 11.36 8.80
N ASP A 84 16.17 10.80 9.70
CA ASP A 84 16.68 10.16 10.93
C ASP A 84 17.60 8.98 10.60
N PHE A 85 17.20 8.12 9.66
CA PHE A 85 18.05 7.04 9.17
C PHE A 85 19.38 7.56 8.60
N ILE A 86 19.36 8.55 7.71
CA ILE A 86 20.56 9.13 7.11
C ILE A 86 21.52 9.68 8.18
N ASN A 87 20.98 10.32 9.20
CA ASN A 87 21.79 10.94 10.27
C ASN A 87 22.36 9.95 11.27
N ARG A 88 21.64 8.84 11.54
CA ARG A 88 21.96 7.92 12.64
C ARG A 88 22.47 6.55 12.16
N ALA A 89 22.38 6.24 10.85
CA ALA A 89 22.88 4.98 10.33
C ALA A 89 24.39 4.84 10.63
N PRO A 90 24.83 3.73 11.21
CA PRO A 90 26.25 3.48 11.47
C PRO A 90 27.02 3.25 10.15
N ASP A 91 28.36 3.31 10.23
CA ASP A 91 29.23 3.27 9.04
C ASP A 91 29.13 1.96 8.26
N GLU A 92 28.74 0.86 8.90
CA GLU A 92 28.49 -0.43 8.26
C GLU A 92 27.35 -0.35 7.22
N PHE A 93 26.46 0.65 7.33
CA PHE A 93 25.38 0.93 6.39
C PHE A 93 25.71 2.05 5.40
N ALA A 94 26.99 2.38 5.17
CA ALA A 94 27.40 3.50 4.33
C ALA A 94 26.74 3.49 2.93
N HIS A 95 26.63 2.33 2.28
CA HIS A 95 26.01 2.20 0.96
C HIS A 95 24.49 2.49 1.00
N ALA A 96 23.81 2.00 2.04
CA ALA A 96 22.37 2.28 2.24
C ALA A 96 22.14 3.76 2.58
N LYS A 97 22.97 4.33 3.45
CA LYS A 97 22.96 5.76 3.79
C LYS A 97 23.17 6.64 2.57
N TYR A 98 24.16 6.30 1.73
CA TYR A 98 24.43 7.00 0.47
C TYR A 98 23.19 6.97 -0.45
N SER A 99 22.62 5.81 -0.71
CA SER A 99 21.43 5.67 -1.54
C SER A 99 20.23 6.45 -0.99
N ALA A 100 19.97 6.33 0.33
CA ALA A 100 18.92 7.07 1.00
C ALA A 100 19.08 8.59 0.86
N MET A 101 20.31 9.09 0.99
CA MET A 101 20.61 10.51 0.82
C MET A 101 20.40 10.95 -0.63
N ARG A 102 20.85 10.17 -1.61
CA ARG A 102 20.79 10.52 -3.04
C ARG A 102 19.37 10.56 -3.58
N GLU A 103 18.59 9.51 -3.34
CA GLU A 103 17.28 9.34 -3.96
C GLU A 103 16.09 9.66 -3.06
N ARG A 104 16.26 9.64 -1.74
CA ARG A 104 15.19 9.83 -0.74
C ARG A 104 13.89 9.09 -1.06
N SER A 105 13.99 7.89 -1.66
CA SER A 105 12.83 7.11 -2.08
C SER A 105 12.01 6.65 -0.88
N VAL A 106 10.70 6.84 -0.95
CA VAL A 106 9.72 6.36 0.02
C VAL A 106 8.63 5.59 -0.71
N GLY A 107 7.84 4.80 0.01
CA GLY A 107 6.76 4.02 -0.55
C GLY A 107 5.47 4.21 0.25
N LEU A 108 4.66 5.20 -0.12
CA LEU A 108 3.32 5.33 0.40
C LEU A 108 2.37 4.39 -0.34
N GLY A 109 1.76 3.46 0.37
CA GLY A 109 0.78 2.52 -0.14
C GLY A 109 -0.57 2.66 0.53
N VAL A 110 -1.37 1.61 0.38
CA VAL A 110 -2.70 1.53 0.97
C VAL A 110 -2.95 0.15 1.59
N MET A 111 -3.91 0.08 2.50
CA MET A 111 -4.60 -1.12 2.94
C MET A 111 -6.09 -0.86 2.94
N GLY A 112 -6.91 -1.91 2.98
CA GLY A 112 -8.36 -1.75 3.11
C GLY A 112 -9.11 -1.47 1.81
N LEU A 113 -8.53 -1.73 0.62
CA LEU A 113 -9.24 -1.50 -0.65
C LEU A 113 -10.52 -2.34 -0.75
N HIS A 114 -10.43 -3.64 -0.47
CA HIS A 114 -11.61 -4.51 -0.49
C HIS A 114 -12.59 -4.15 0.62
N SER A 115 -12.10 -3.80 1.80
CA SER A 115 -12.92 -3.27 2.91
C SER A 115 -13.76 -2.07 2.48
N TYR A 116 -13.14 -1.11 1.79
CA TYR A 116 -13.86 0.05 1.25
C TYR A 116 -14.93 -0.35 0.23
N PHE A 117 -14.62 -1.28 -0.67
CA PHE A 117 -15.61 -1.79 -1.62
C PHE A 117 -16.78 -2.49 -0.92
N GLN A 118 -16.52 -3.30 0.10
CA GLN A 118 -17.57 -3.94 0.88
C GLN A 118 -18.45 -2.94 1.64
N GLN A 119 -17.87 -1.85 2.17
CA GLN A 119 -18.65 -0.76 2.77
C GLN A 119 -19.62 -0.12 1.77
N LYS A 120 -19.22 0.01 0.51
CA LYS A 120 -20.01 0.61 -0.56
C LYS A 120 -20.90 -0.39 -1.30
N ASN A 121 -20.91 -1.66 -0.86
CA ASN A 121 -21.60 -2.74 -1.52
C ASN A 121 -21.23 -2.86 -3.02
N ILE A 122 -19.93 -2.80 -3.29
CA ILE A 122 -19.33 -2.89 -4.63
C ILE A 122 -18.62 -4.24 -4.75
N PRO A 123 -19.07 -5.13 -5.65
CA PRO A 123 -18.36 -6.38 -5.92
C PRO A 123 -16.95 -6.13 -6.46
N PHE A 124 -15.97 -6.87 -5.93
CA PHE A 124 -14.55 -6.67 -6.26
C PHE A 124 -14.25 -6.82 -7.76
N GLY A 125 -14.89 -7.77 -8.44
CA GLY A 125 -14.74 -7.99 -9.89
C GLY A 125 -15.57 -7.10 -10.79
N SER A 126 -16.35 -6.14 -10.25
CA SER A 126 -17.28 -5.32 -11.02
C SER A 126 -16.62 -4.19 -11.83
N VAL A 127 -17.38 -3.61 -12.76
CA VAL A 127 -16.96 -2.37 -13.46
C VAL A 127 -16.81 -1.21 -12.46
N MET A 128 -17.68 -1.14 -11.45
CA MET A 128 -17.64 -0.09 -10.44
C MET A 128 -16.38 -0.14 -9.58
N SER A 129 -15.87 -1.32 -9.27
CA SER A 129 -14.59 -1.44 -8.55
C SER A 129 -13.43 -0.84 -9.34
N LYS A 130 -13.40 -1.02 -10.68
CA LYS A 130 -12.39 -0.41 -11.56
C LYS A 130 -12.50 1.13 -11.57
N VAL A 131 -13.71 1.66 -11.58
CA VAL A 131 -13.96 3.11 -11.52
C VAL A 131 -13.44 3.69 -10.20
N TRP A 132 -13.82 3.06 -9.08
CA TRP A 132 -13.37 3.49 -7.76
C TRP A 132 -11.86 3.33 -7.56
N ASN A 133 -11.28 2.22 -8.03
CA ASN A 133 -9.84 2.00 -8.01
C ASN A 133 -9.11 3.17 -8.69
N LYS A 134 -9.50 3.50 -9.92
CA LYS A 134 -8.92 4.63 -10.65
C LYS A 134 -9.06 5.95 -9.88
N LYS A 135 -10.25 6.26 -9.36
CA LYS A 135 -10.52 7.49 -8.62
C LYS A 135 -9.68 7.61 -7.35
N ILE A 136 -9.60 6.53 -6.56
CA ILE A 136 -8.83 6.50 -5.31
C ILE A 136 -7.34 6.73 -5.59
N PHE A 137 -6.76 5.93 -6.49
CA PHE A 137 -5.32 6.01 -6.74
C PHE A 137 -4.90 7.26 -7.49
N GLN A 138 -5.76 7.81 -8.34
CA GLN A 138 -5.50 9.11 -8.95
C GLN A 138 -5.49 10.23 -7.90
N ASN A 139 -6.45 10.26 -6.98
CA ASN A 139 -6.48 11.23 -5.88
C ASN A 139 -5.22 11.12 -4.99
N ILE A 140 -4.81 9.90 -4.64
CA ILE A 140 -3.62 9.68 -3.82
C ILE A 140 -2.36 10.12 -4.59
N GLN A 141 -2.24 9.77 -5.86
CA GLN A 141 -1.07 10.11 -6.69
C GLN A 141 -0.90 11.64 -6.82
N GLU A 142 -1.99 12.36 -7.09
CA GLU A 142 -1.99 13.82 -7.19
C GLU A 142 -1.48 14.46 -5.89
N LYS A 143 -1.99 14.01 -4.74
CA LYS A 143 -1.58 14.52 -3.42
C LYS A 143 -0.14 14.18 -3.08
N VAL A 144 0.32 13.00 -3.44
CA VAL A 144 1.72 12.56 -3.21
C VAL A 144 2.69 13.35 -4.08
N ASP A 145 2.31 13.63 -5.34
CA ASP A 145 3.14 14.43 -6.25
C ASP A 145 3.22 15.91 -5.80
N GLU A 146 2.11 16.45 -5.30
CA GLU A 146 2.07 17.79 -4.71
C GLU A 146 2.93 17.87 -3.44
N ALA A 147 2.77 16.91 -2.51
CA ALA A 147 3.58 16.83 -1.30
C ALA A 147 5.09 16.74 -1.59
N SER A 148 5.49 15.97 -2.61
CA SER A 148 6.90 15.90 -3.03
C SER A 148 7.45 17.26 -3.48
N LYS A 149 6.67 18.02 -4.23
CA LYS A 149 7.05 19.36 -4.71
C LYS A 149 7.11 20.38 -3.57
N THR A 150 6.11 20.35 -2.68
CA THR A 150 6.07 21.21 -1.48
C THR A 150 7.30 20.97 -0.60
N LEU A 151 7.61 19.70 -0.31
CA LEU A 151 8.77 19.34 0.49
C LEU A 151 10.10 19.64 -0.23
N ALA A 152 10.14 19.60 -1.56
CA ALA A 152 11.30 20.03 -2.33
C ALA A 152 11.53 21.55 -2.22
N ASP A 153 10.47 22.36 -2.17
CA ASP A 153 10.57 23.81 -1.92
C ASP A 153 11.09 24.12 -0.52
N GLU A 154 10.58 23.40 0.48
CA GLU A 154 10.93 23.65 1.88
C GLU A 154 12.31 23.11 2.26
N ARG A 155 12.72 21.96 1.73
CA ARG A 155 13.87 21.18 2.22
C ARG A 155 14.89 20.84 1.14
N GLY A 156 14.66 21.30 -0.08
CA GLY A 156 15.45 20.96 -1.27
C GLY A 156 15.02 19.66 -1.94
N SER A 157 15.24 19.57 -3.24
CA SER A 157 15.06 18.33 -4.01
C SER A 157 16.05 17.26 -3.55
N CYS A 158 15.73 15.98 -3.75
CA CYS A 158 16.73 14.94 -3.57
C CYS A 158 17.87 15.12 -4.60
N PRO A 159 19.13 14.80 -4.24
CA PRO A 159 20.28 15.05 -5.11
C PRO A 159 20.13 14.46 -6.50
N ASP A 160 19.63 13.23 -6.63
CA ASP A 160 19.42 12.58 -7.93
C ASP A 160 18.45 13.33 -8.84
N ALA A 161 17.43 13.98 -8.29
CA ALA A 161 16.51 14.81 -9.07
C ALA A 161 17.09 16.20 -9.36
N ALA A 162 17.76 16.81 -8.36
CA ALA A 162 18.33 18.15 -8.46
C ALA A 162 19.40 18.26 -9.55
N GLU A 163 20.26 17.24 -9.74
CA GLU A 163 21.28 17.18 -10.77
C GLU A 163 20.73 17.30 -12.20
N TYR A 164 19.49 16.90 -12.40
CA TYR A 164 18.79 17.01 -13.70
C TYR A 164 17.75 18.14 -13.73
N GLY A 165 17.81 19.09 -12.79
CA GLY A 165 16.91 20.23 -12.71
C GLY A 165 15.46 19.87 -12.39
N MET A 166 15.22 18.70 -11.80
CA MET A 166 13.88 18.26 -11.43
C MET A 166 13.56 18.63 -9.98
N LYS A 167 12.35 19.16 -9.77
CA LYS A 167 11.85 19.56 -8.47
C LYS A 167 11.07 18.41 -7.83
N GLU A 168 11.80 17.50 -7.17
CA GLU A 168 11.24 16.33 -6.49
C GLU A 168 11.99 16.08 -5.17
N ARG A 169 11.23 15.98 -4.06
CA ARG A 169 11.82 15.60 -2.78
C ARG A 169 12.19 14.12 -2.75
N PHE A 170 11.41 13.29 -3.44
CA PHE A 170 11.54 11.83 -3.47
C PHE A 170 11.70 11.34 -4.91
N SER A 171 12.64 10.45 -5.16
CA SER A 171 12.77 9.80 -6.48
C SER A 171 11.61 8.83 -6.75
N ASN A 172 11.29 7.98 -5.77
CA ASN A 172 10.12 7.11 -5.78
C ASN A 172 9.22 7.47 -4.59
N LYS A 173 7.92 7.40 -4.78
CA LYS A 173 6.94 7.96 -3.84
C LYS A 173 5.92 6.94 -3.33
N THR A 174 5.60 5.93 -4.12
CA THR A 174 4.53 4.99 -3.82
C THR A 174 4.96 3.54 -3.93
N ALA A 175 4.42 2.68 -3.05
CA ALA A 175 4.57 1.23 -3.12
C ALA A 175 3.42 0.57 -2.36
N ILE A 176 2.88 -0.52 -2.89
CA ILE A 176 1.79 -1.27 -2.25
C ILE A 176 2.38 -2.43 -1.45
N ALA A 177 2.61 -2.21 -0.17
CA ALA A 177 3.04 -3.27 0.75
C ALA A 177 1.87 -4.22 1.10
N PRO A 178 2.15 -5.49 1.45
CA PRO A 178 1.10 -6.46 1.78
C PRO A 178 0.25 -6.10 3.00
N THR A 179 0.79 -5.41 3.98
CA THR A 179 0.12 -4.95 5.21
C THR A 179 -0.57 -6.06 6.02
N ALA A 180 -0.09 -7.31 5.93
CA ALA A 180 -0.75 -8.47 6.50
C ALA A 180 -1.02 -8.37 8.03
N SER A 181 -0.09 -7.76 8.78
CA SER A 181 -0.22 -7.59 10.24
C SER A 181 -0.86 -6.26 10.61
N ILE A 182 -0.43 -5.16 9.98
CA ILE A 182 -0.94 -3.83 10.36
C ILE A 182 -2.41 -3.63 9.99
N SER A 183 -2.91 -4.29 8.94
CA SER A 183 -4.33 -4.24 8.59
C SER A 183 -5.24 -4.82 9.68
N ILE A 184 -4.76 -5.85 10.41
CA ILE A 184 -5.46 -6.42 11.56
C ILE A 184 -5.49 -5.41 12.72
N ILE A 185 -4.33 -4.82 13.04
CA ILE A 185 -4.17 -3.83 14.13
C ILE A 185 -4.99 -2.57 13.84
N CYS A 186 -5.03 -2.14 12.59
CA CYS A 186 -5.76 -0.95 12.13
C CYS A 186 -7.26 -1.23 11.90
N GLY A 187 -7.89 -2.00 12.78
CA GLY A 187 -9.34 -2.21 12.79
C GLY A 187 -9.83 -3.37 11.92
N GLY A 188 -8.97 -4.33 11.57
CA GLY A 188 -9.34 -5.49 10.77
C GLY A 188 -9.75 -5.12 9.34
N SER A 189 -9.00 -4.24 8.71
CA SER A 189 -9.12 -3.91 7.30
C SER A 189 -8.58 -5.03 6.41
N SER A 190 -8.96 -5.07 5.13
CA SER A 190 -8.33 -5.98 4.18
C SER A 190 -6.86 -5.61 3.95
N PRO A 191 -5.96 -6.60 3.73
CA PRO A 191 -4.55 -6.32 3.53
C PRO A 191 -4.31 -5.70 2.14
N GLY A 192 -3.52 -4.65 2.09
CA GLY A 192 -3.13 -3.99 0.84
C GLY A 192 -4.31 -3.70 -0.09
N ILE A 193 -4.20 -4.21 -1.30
CA ILE A 193 -5.24 -4.16 -2.34
C ILE A 193 -5.92 -5.53 -2.56
N GLU A 194 -5.64 -6.49 -1.68
CA GLU A 194 -6.12 -7.87 -1.82
C GLU A 194 -7.56 -8.02 -1.30
N PRO A 195 -8.35 -8.92 -1.89
CA PRO A 195 -9.65 -9.27 -1.35
C PRO A 195 -9.50 -10.07 -0.04
N ILE A 196 -10.49 -9.93 0.85
CA ILE A 196 -10.61 -10.80 2.04
C ILE A 196 -10.90 -12.22 1.55
N ALA A 197 -10.11 -13.18 2.02
CA ALA A 197 -10.17 -14.58 1.54
C ALA A 197 -11.46 -15.31 1.94
N ALA A 198 -12.08 -14.96 3.07
CA ALA A 198 -13.30 -15.60 3.58
C ALA A 198 -14.03 -14.66 4.54
N ASN A 199 -15.38 -14.76 4.56
CA ASN A 199 -16.20 -13.94 5.45
C ASN A 199 -16.22 -14.46 6.91
N SER A 200 -15.86 -15.70 7.13
CA SER A 200 -15.70 -16.29 8.46
C SER A 200 -14.58 -17.32 8.42
N TYR A 201 -13.63 -17.20 9.33
CA TYR A 201 -12.50 -18.13 9.46
C TYR A 201 -11.91 -18.14 10.86
N THR A 202 -11.14 -19.17 11.17
CA THR A 202 -10.40 -19.25 12.44
C THR A 202 -8.98 -18.72 12.23
N HIS A 203 -8.66 -17.63 12.90
CA HIS A 203 -7.30 -17.09 12.95
C HIS A 203 -6.54 -17.74 14.11
N LYS A 204 -5.47 -18.45 13.79
CA LYS A 204 -4.60 -19.09 14.79
C LYS A 204 -3.39 -18.20 15.08
N THR A 205 -3.15 -17.93 16.35
CA THR A 205 -1.98 -17.17 16.84
C THR A 205 -1.27 -17.97 17.92
N LEU A 206 -0.12 -17.49 18.36
CA LEU A 206 0.57 -18.07 19.53
C LEU A 206 -0.26 -17.98 20.82
N SER A 207 -1.16 -17.00 20.91
CA SER A 207 -2.05 -16.79 22.06
C SER A 207 -3.34 -17.59 22.00
N GLY A 208 -3.62 -18.32 20.92
CA GLY A 208 -4.83 -19.11 20.76
C GLY A 208 -5.49 -18.97 19.38
N SER A 209 -6.71 -19.49 19.29
CA SER A 209 -7.53 -19.48 18.07
C SER A 209 -8.71 -18.53 18.25
N PHE A 210 -8.90 -17.65 17.28
CA PHE A 210 -9.95 -16.62 17.30
C PHE A 210 -10.83 -16.75 16.06
N ASN A 211 -12.14 -16.78 16.25
CA ASN A 211 -13.08 -16.73 15.13
C ASN A 211 -13.23 -15.31 14.62
N VAL A 212 -12.81 -15.09 13.39
CA VAL A 212 -12.93 -13.80 12.70
C VAL A 212 -14.19 -13.83 11.85
N ARG A 213 -15.01 -12.78 11.96
CA ARG A 213 -16.22 -12.56 11.16
C ARG A 213 -16.10 -11.25 10.42
N ASN A 214 -16.44 -11.24 9.14
CA ASN A 214 -16.40 -10.03 8.32
C ASN A 214 -17.36 -8.97 8.89
N LYS A 215 -16.80 -7.84 9.33
CA LYS A 215 -17.55 -6.76 10.00
C LYS A 215 -18.56 -6.06 9.08
N TYR A 216 -18.34 -6.07 7.76
CA TYR A 216 -19.25 -5.45 6.78
C TYR A 216 -20.42 -6.38 6.49
N LEU A 217 -20.15 -7.67 6.29
CA LEU A 217 -21.19 -8.69 6.17
C LEU A 217 -22.05 -8.72 7.44
N LYS A 218 -21.45 -8.61 8.62
CA LYS A 218 -22.21 -8.54 9.88
C LYS A 218 -23.27 -7.43 9.86
N LYS A 219 -22.92 -6.24 9.37
CA LYS A 219 -23.90 -5.13 9.23
C LYS A 219 -25.05 -5.48 8.29
N ILE A 220 -24.78 -6.19 7.21
CA ILE A 220 -25.82 -6.66 6.27
C ILE A 220 -26.70 -7.72 6.95
N LEU A 221 -26.10 -8.70 7.63
CA LEU A 221 -26.86 -9.71 8.37
C LEU A 221 -27.75 -9.09 9.45
N GLN A 222 -27.26 -8.08 10.16
CA GLN A 222 -28.05 -7.32 11.15
C GLN A 222 -29.26 -6.64 10.52
N LYS A 223 -29.09 -6.01 9.35
CA LYS A 223 -30.18 -5.40 8.59
C LYS A 223 -31.28 -6.39 8.24
N TYR A 224 -30.94 -7.65 7.99
CA TYR A 224 -31.89 -8.74 7.71
C TYR A 224 -32.35 -9.48 8.97
N ASN A 225 -31.91 -9.08 10.17
CA ASN A 225 -32.15 -9.82 11.45
C ASN A 225 -31.62 -11.27 11.37
N LYS A 226 -30.48 -11.46 10.70
CA LYS A 226 -29.84 -12.77 10.46
C LYS A 226 -28.41 -12.87 11.02
N ASP A 227 -27.99 -11.94 11.89
CA ASP A 227 -26.70 -12.00 12.60
C ASP A 227 -26.78 -13.01 13.75
N THR A 228 -26.85 -14.30 13.40
CA THR A 228 -26.96 -15.43 14.34
C THR A 228 -25.80 -16.40 14.18
N ASP A 229 -25.49 -17.15 15.24
CA ASP A 229 -24.42 -18.15 15.22
C ASP A 229 -24.68 -19.26 14.20
N GLU A 230 -25.95 -19.59 13.95
CA GLU A 230 -26.34 -20.56 12.93
C GLU A 230 -25.93 -20.10 11.53
N VAL A 231 -26.23 -18.84 11.18
CA VAL A 231 -25.85 -18.26 9.88
C VAL A 231 -24.33 -18.21 9.73
N TRP A 232 -23.59 -17.77 10.77
CA TRP A 232 -22.14 -17.75 10.74
C TRP A 232 -21.52 -19.14 10.66
N SER A 233 -22.10 -20.12 11.33
CA SER A 233 -21.68 -21.54 11.20
C SER A 233 -21.87 -22.03 9.76
N GLY A 234 -23.01 -21.72 9.14
CA GLY A 234 -23.28 -22.04 7.74
C GLY A 234 -22.25 -21.41 6.79
N ILE A 235 -21.91 -20.12 6.99
CA ILE A 235 -20.86 -19.45 6.21
C ILE A 235 -19.51 -20.16 6.38
N THR A 236 -19.13 -20.50 7.62
CA THR A 236 -17.87 -21.20 7.89
C THR A 236 -17.83 -22.57 7.22
N THR A 237 -18.91 -23.35 7.31
CA THR A 237 -19.04 -24.66 6.67
C THR A 237 -18.94 -24.58 5.14
N ASN A 238 -19.42 -23.47 4.54
CA ASN A 238 -19.31 -23.18 3.12
C ASN A 238 -18.01 -22.41 2.76
N GLN A 239 -16.92 -22.66 3.50
CA GLN A 239 -15.59 -22.07 3.25
C GLN A 239 -15.57 -20.53 3.24
N GLY A 240 -16.42 -19.90 4.03
CA GLY A 240 -16.54 -18.45 4.12
C GLY A 240 -17.41 -17.82 3.04
N SER A 241 -18.04 -18.60 2.16
CA SER A 241 -18.93 -18.11 1.11
C SER A 241 -20.33 -17.84 1.62
N VAL A 242 -20.98 -16.82 1.05
CA VAL A 242 -22.38 -16.44 1.32
C VAL A 242 -23.35 -16.88 0.23
N SER A 243 -22.89 -17.58 -0.80
CA SER A 243 -23.68 -17.94 -2.00
C SER A 243 -24.97 -18.73 -1.68
N HIS A 244 -24.94 -19.53 -0.61
CA HIS A 244 -26.06 -20.36 -0.12
C HIS A 244 -27.14 -19.55 0.64
N LEU A 245 -26.89 -18.30 1.01
CA LEU A 245 -27.81 -17.47 1.79
C LEU A 245 -28.87 -16.85 0.87
N ASN A 246 -30.04 -17.46 0.79
CA ASN A 246 -31.11 -17.06 -0.16
C ASN A 246 -31.74 -15.69 0.13
N PHE A 247 -31.55 -15.13 1.30
CA PHE A 247 -32.08 -13.82 1.69
C PHE A 247 -31.19 -12.64 1.23
N LEU A 248 -29.95 -12.91 0.80
CA LEU A 248 -29.08 -11.88 0.23
C LEU A 248 -29.41 -11.65 -1.24
N THR A 249 -29.31 -10.40 -1.66
CA THR A 249 -29.41 -10.02 -3.07
C THR A 249 -28.22 -10.54 -3.88
N ALA A 250 -28.36 -10.61 -5.20
CA ALA A 250 -27.25 -11.02 -6.09
C ALA A 250 -26.01 -10.11 -5.88
N ASN A 251 -26.21 -8.78 -5.82
CA ASN A 251 -25.10 -7.86 -5.60
C ASN A 251 -24.40 -8.04 -4.24
N GLU A 252 -25.16 -8.33 -3.17
CA GLU A 252 -24.58 -8.64 -1.86
C GLU A 252 -23.78 -9.95 -1.90
N LYS A 253 -24.27 -10.99 -2.60
CA LYS A 253 -23.53 -12.24 -2.79
C LYS A 253 -22.25 -12.06 -3.58
N ASP A 254 -22.26 -11.19 -4.58
CA ASP A 254 -21.07 -10.88 -5.37
C ASP A 254 -20.07 -9.98 -4.62
N THR A 255 -20.55 -9.27 -3.58
CA THR A 255 -19.72 -8.38 -2.76
C THR A 255 -19.01 -9.14 -1.64
N PHE A 256 -19.66 -10.19 -1.11
CA PHE A 256 -19.22 -10.97 0.02
C PHE A 256 -19.02 -12.45 -0.33
#